data_31cd1cf92dee13752e09d4d16d9a57d6
#
_entry.id   31cd1cf92dee13752e09d4d16d9a57d6
#
_cell.length_a   1.000
_cell.length_b   1.000
_cell.length_c   1.000
_cell.angle_alpha   90.00
_cell.angle_beta   90.00
_cell.angle_gamma   90.00
#
_symmetry.space_group_name_H-M   'P 1'
#
loop_
_entity.id
_entity.type
_entity.pdbx_description
1 polymer ?
#
loop_
_entity_poly.entity_id
_entity_poly.type
_entity_poly.pdbx_seq_one_letter_code
_entity_poly.pdbx_strand_id
1 'polypeptide(L)'
;MLAATGCARTAGIGAGPVVRFDVAADPANLNPLFAHADAGNVEAQLAHLAFEPFFDLDVQGNRVPELLAQIPSVENGGISADGRTLTYRLRPNVRWSDGVPVTARDVLFTLRAILDPRNPVGSREGYELIDDARSLGPYTVRLHLRRAWAPAVATFFSYGTSPQYVLPEHVLAAEAPLDRAPFDAAPTVGDGPFRFVSWQRGDRLVYAANPRYWRGVPRVKRIDVRIVPDPQTNMTLLQSGDLSFNLIAPSQQSALLASTAGLAYAYAPTALIAGIAMNLEHPPLDDAAVRRAIAAAIDRKGISSKITFGRYPVADTDRPRFSWAFDPSVREPAYDPTRADALLDAAGWRRGPGGMRSKGGRPLALTYVQFPETTTGVRVAALVQRELFDRGIDVTIKSISNAQLFLPASDGGTLAAGKFDMAYVPWTMGADPDDRFLLGCRSAQKNYMRYCDGSVDALEDRAASEPVQSKRKADYRAIDLRVASAVPIVYLFNPAYVYAYDARLAGFAPNAFVPTWNAYAWHFR
;
A
#
# COMPACT_ATOMS: atom_id res chain seq x y z
N MET A 1 21.90 -60.75 -1.88
CA MET A 1 20.59 -60.10 -2.07
C MET A 1 20.74 -58.62 -1.78
N LEU A 2 20.93 -57.82 -2.80
CA LEU A 2 20.98 -56.37 -2.67
C LEU A 2 19.55 -55.86 -2.94
N ALA A 3 18.99 -55.17 -1.94
CA ALA A 3 17.71 -54.48 -2.10
C ALA A 3 17.93 -53.16 -2.82
N ALA A 4 17.38 -53.03 -4.01
CA ALA A 4 17.32 -51.77 -4.74
C ALA A 4 16.25 -50.86 -4.14
N THR A 5 16.67 -49.80 -3.45
CA THR A 5 15.80 -48.72 -3.00
C THR A 5 15.42 -47.88 -4.23
N GLY A 6 14.16 -48.03 -4.63
CA GLY A 6 13.59 -47.25 -5.72
C GLY A 6 13.49 -45.75 -5.35
N CYS A 7 14.26 -44.92 -6.04
CA CYS A 7 14.01 -43.47 -6.08
C CYS A 7 12.63 -43.23 -6.68
N ALA A 8 11.69 -42.73 -5.86
CA ALA A 8 10.43 -42.19 -6.34
C ALA A 8 10.73 -41.04 -7.28
N ARG A 9 10.50 -41.19 -8.58
CA ARG A 9 10.52 -40.15 -9.56
C ARG A 9 9.47 -39.09 -9.18
N THR A 10 9.92 -37.93 -8.71
CA THR A 10 9.09 -36.73 -8.66
C THR A 10 8.50 -36.54 -10.05
N ALA A 11 7.19 -36.65 -10.17
CA ALA A 11 6.47 -36.34 -11.41
C ALA A 11 6.93 -34.97 -11.91
N GLY A 12 7.48 -34.94 -13.14
CA GLY A 12 8.13 -33.77 -13.70
C GLY A 12 7.21 -32.56 -13.66
N ILE A 13 7.65 -31.52 -12.95
CA ILE A 13 7.09 -30.17 -13.06
C ILE A 13 7.30 -29.78 -14.53
N GLY A 14 6.20 -29.61 -15.29
CA GLY A 14 6.16 -29.59 -16.73
C GLY A 14 7.22 -28.70 -17.40
N ALA A 15 7.83 -29.22 -18.46
CA ALA A 15 8.66 -28.45 -19.36
C ALA A 15 7.80 -27.35 -19.99
N GLY A 16 8.08 -26.07 -19.69
CA GLY A 16 7.34 -24.91 -20.19
C GLY A 16 7.90 -23.60 -19.68
N PRO A 17 7.34 -22.46 -20.10
CA PRO A 17 7.82 -21.13 -19.73
C PRO A 17 7.86 -20.94 -18.20
N VAL A 18 9.01 -20.45 -17.70
CA VAL A 18 9.24 -20.16 -16.29
C VAL A 18 9.43 -18.67 -16.11
N VAL A 19 8.64 -18.05 -15.24
CA VAL A 19 8.89 -16.68 -14.78
C VAL A 19 9.70 -16.73 -13.50
N ARG A 20 10.72 -15.90 -13.40
CA ARG A 20 11.58 -15.78 -12.23
C ARG A 20 11.59 -14.35 -11.74
N PHE A 21 11.37 -14.15 -10.46
CA PHE A 21 11.55 -12.86 -9.81
C PHE A 21 12.16 -13.05 -8.42
N ASP A 22 12.54 -11.97 -7.78
CA ASP A 22 13.19 -12.02 -6.48
C ASP A 22 12.38 -11.36 -5.39
N VAL A 23 12.73 -11.74 -4.16
CA VAL A 23 12.35 -11.09 -2.91
C VAL A 23 13.59 -10.91 -2.04
N ALA A 24 13.63 -9.82 -1.25
CA ALA A 24 14.83 -9.49 -0.47
C ALA A 24 15.07 -10.41 0.74
N ALA A 25 14.06 -11.12 1.21
CA ALA A 25 14.14 -12.00 2.38
C ALA A 25 13.17 -13.17 2.26
N ASP A 26 13.40 -14.21 3.06
CA ASP A 26 12.39 -15.24 3.28
C ASP A 26 11.11 -14.62 3.87
N PRO A 27 9.91 -15.03 3.39
CA PRO A 27 8.68 -14.68 4.08
C PRO A 27 8.68 -15.28 5.49
N ALA A 28 8.03 -14.60 6.43
CA ALA A 28 7.85 -15.12 7.78
C ALA A 28 7.01 -16.41 7.76
N ASN A 29 5.96 -16.42 6.93
CA ASN A 29 5.08 -17.55 6.68
C ASN A 29 4.43 -17.44 5.29
N LEU A 30 3.65 -18.42 4.87
CA LEU A 30 2.93 -18.44 3.60
C LEU A 30 1.41 -18.50 3.77
N ASN A 31 0.90 -18.53 5.01
CA ASN A 31 -0.53 -18.46 5.27
C ASN A 31 -1.03 -17.03 5.00
N PRO A 32 -1.93 -16.82 4.04
CA PRO A 32 -2.37 -15.49 3.67
C PRO A 32 -3.14 -14.75 4.77
N LEU A 33 -3.59 -15.45 5.82
CA LEU A 33 -4.23 -14.82 6.99
C LEU A 33 -3.27 -13.90 7.76
N PHE A 34 -1.96 -14.20 7.70
CA PHE A 34 -0.91 -13.49 8.45
C PHE A 34 -0.08 -12.55 7.57
N ALA A 35 -0.48 -12.33 6.32
CA ALA A 35 0.17 -11.35 5.44
C ALA A 35 -0.01 -9.93 6.00
N HIS A 36 1.07 -9.15 5.97
CA HIS A 36 1.07 -7.75 6.40
C HIS A 36 1.10 -6.80 5.21
N ALA A 37 0.65 -5.57 5.40
CA ALA A 37 0.53 -4.57 4.33
C ALA A 37 1.75 -3.64 4.19
N ASP A 38 2.93 -4.09 4.58
CA ASP A 38 4.14 -3.26 4.49
C ASP A 38 4.59 -3.08 3.04
N ALA A 39 5.15 -1.91 2.74
CA ALA A 39 5.70 -1.63 1.41
C ALA A 39 6.81 -2.64 1.08
N GLY A 40 6.61 -3.41 0.02
CA GLY A 40 7.49 -4.52 -0.35
C GLY A 40 7.08 -5.87 0.24
N ASN A 41 5.89 -5.97 0.78
CA ASN A 41 5.34 -7.16 1.45
C ASN A 41 5.45 -8.43 0.58
N VAL A 42 6.40 -9.26 0.95
CA VAL A 42 6.68 -10.53 0.29
C VAL A 42 5.48 -11.47 0.40
N GLU A 43 4.86 -11.54 1.59
CA GLU A 43 3.76 -12.44 1.87
C GLU A 43 2.53 -12.15 0.99
N ALA A 44 2.19 -10.86 0.79
CA ALA A 44 1.07 -10.48 -0.07
C ALA A 44 1.34 -10.81 -1.55
N GLN A 45 2.57 -10.58 -2.03
CA GLN A 45 2.95 -10.94 -3.41
C GLN A 45 2.87 -12.45 -3.65
N LEU A 46 3.29 -13.25 -2.67
CA LEU A 46 3.24 -14.71 -2.73
C LEU A 46 1.81 -15.24 -2.58
N ALA A 47 1.03 -14.62 -1.71
CA ALA A 47 -0.37 -14.98 -1.51
C ALA A 47 -1.18 -14.84 -2.81
N HIS A 48 -1.01 -13.75 -3.58
CA HIS A 48 -1.68 -13.56 -4.87
C HIS A 48 -1.35 -14.61 -5.94
N LEU A 49 -0.24 -15.33 -5.80
CA LEU A 49 0.04 -16.46 -6.69
C LEU A 49 -0.88 -17.66 -6.40
N ALA A 50 -1.21 -17.88 -5.13
CA ALA A 50 -1.88 -19.10 -4.67
C ALA A 50 -3.33 -18.89 -4.21
N PHE A 51 -3.73 -17.65 -3.93
CA PHE A 51 -5.05 -17.30 -3.40
C PHE A 51 -5.65 -16.12 -4.13
N GLU A 52 -6.97 -16.12 -4.27
CA GLU A 52 -7.74 -15.04 -4.83
C GLU A 52 -8.39 -14.21 -3.71
N PRO A 53 -8.32 -12.87 -3.76
CA PRO A 53 -9.14 -12.01 -2.93
C PRO A 53 -10.59 -11.97 -3.45
N PHE A 54 -11.49 -11.28 -2.75
CA PHE A 54 -12.84 -11.03 -3.27
C PHE A 54 -12.79 -10.23 -4.57
N PHE A 55 -11.90 -9.25 -4.66
CA PHE A 55 -11.61 -8.49 -5.88
C PHE A 55 -10.17 -8.02 -5.87
N ASP A 56 -9.66 -7.75 -7.04
CA ASP A 56 -8.38 -7.07 -7.26
C ASP A 56 -8.57 -5.62 -7.71
N LEU A 57 -7.47 -4.89 -7.82
CA LEU A 57 -7.42 -3.58 -8.45
C LEU A 57 -6.58 -3.67 -9.72
N ASP A 58 -7.09 -3.15 -10.84
CA ASP A 58 -6.29 -3.02 -12.05
C ASP A 58 -5.26 -1.88 -11.93
N VAL A 59 -4.47 -1.67 -12.97
CA VAL A 59 -3.44 -0.62 -13.01
C VAL A 59 -4.02 0.81 -12.95
N GLN A 60 -5.31 0.98 -13.18
CA GLN A 60 -6.04 2.23 -13.07
C GLN A 60 -6.73 2.39 -11.69
N GLY A 61 -6.71 1.35 -10.85
CA GLY A 61 -7.38 1.33 -9.55
C GLY A 61 -8.86 0.93 -9.61
N ASN A 62 -9.34 0.42 -10.75
CA ASN A 62 -10.69 -0.12 -10.84
C ASN A 62 -10.76 -1.49 -10.16
N ARG A 63 -11.86 -1.74 -9.45
CA ARG A 63 -12.11 -3.04 -8.81
C ARG A 63 -12.44 -4.11 -9.84
N VAL A 64 -11.65 -5.16 -9.87
CA VAL A 64 -11.82 -6.34 -10.74
C VAL A 64 -12.33 -7.50 -9.89
N PRO A 65 -13.56 -8.00 -10.07
CA PRO A 65 -14.07 -9.11 -9.29
C PRO A 65 -13.24 -10.39 -9.53
N GLU A 66 -12.76 -11.02 -8.44
CA GLU A 66 -12.03 -12.29 -8.45
C GLU A 66 -12.92 -13.42 -7.92
N LEU A 67 -12.94 -13.71 -6.62
CA LEU A 67 -13.88 -14.67 -6.06
C LEU A 67 -15.34 -14.22 -6.18
N LEU A 68 -15.59 -12.92 -6.21
CA LEU A 68 -16.94 -12.39 -6.38
C LEU A 68 -17.39 -12.44 -7.84
N ALA A 69 -18.64 -12.73 -8.07
CA ALA A 69 -19.28 -12.61 -9.38
C ALA A 69 -19.45 -11.12 -9.77
N GLN A 70 -19.62 -10.25 -8.80
CA GLN A 70 -19.75 -8.80 -8.96
C GLN A 70 -19.37 -8.08 -7.66
N ILE A 71 -18.88 -6.84 -7.78
CA ILE A 71 -18.63 -5.98 -6.63
C ILE A 71 -19.97 -5.56 -6.02
N PRO A 72 -20.19 -5.71 -4.70
CA PRO A 72 -21.44 -5.28 -4.09
C PRO A 72 -21.59 -3.76 -4.12
N SER A 73 -22.77 -3.30 -4.44
CA SER A 73 -23.17 -1.90 -4.41
C SER A 73 -24.64 -1.76 -4.01
N VAL A 74 -25.09 -0.52 -3.75
CA VAL A 74 -26.52 -0.24 -3.48
C VAL A 74 -27.35 -0.54 -4.73
N GLU A 75 -26.86 -0.18 -5.91
CA GLU A 75 -27.57 -0.31 -7.18
C GLU A 75 -27.85 -1.77 -7.56
N ASN A 76 -26.93 -2.70 -7.21
CA ASN A 76 -27.12 -4.12 -7.50
C ASN A 76 -27.69 -4.93 -6.33
N GLY A 77 -28.11 -4.24 -5.25
CA GLY A 77 -28.67 -4.85 -4.03
C GLY A 77 -27.63 -5.65 -3.23
N GLY A 78 -26.35 -5.50 -3.53
CA GLY A 78 -25.26 -6.08 -2.76
C GLY A 78 -24.99 -5.33 -1.46
N ILE A 79 -25.43 -4.07 -1.36
CA ILE A 79 -25.41 -3.26 -0.14
C ILE A 79 -26.83 -2.76 0.11
N SER A 80 -27.32 -2.87 1.35
CA SER A 80 -28.60 -2.30 1.74
C SER A 80 -28.57 -0.77 1.71
N ALA A 81 -29.73 -0.14 1.54
CA ALA A 81 -29.86 1.31 1.47
C ALA A 81 -29.35 2.04 2.74
N ASP A 82 -29.39 1.38 3.89
CA ASP A 82 -28.85 1.88 5.16
C ASP A 82 -27.34 1.58 5.35
N GLY A 83 -26.70 0.94 4.37
CA GLY A 83 -25.27 0.60 4.39
C GLY A 83 -24.86 -0.47 5.41
N ARG A 84 -25.82 -1.14 6.07
CA ARG A 84 -25.53 -2.07 7.17
C ARG A 84 -25.49 -3.53 6.75
N THR A 85 -26.02 -3.88 5.60
CA THR A 85 -26.03 -5.27 5.11
C THR A 85 -25.25 -5.37 3.82
N LEU A 86 -24.25 -6.26 3.80
CA LEU A 86 -23.48 -6.61 2.61
C LEU A 86 -23.82 -8.03 2.19
N THR A 87 -24.13 -8.21 0.92
CA THR A 87 -24.41 -9.51 0.31
C THR A 87 -23.37 -9.79 -0.77
N TYR A 88 -22.49 -10.73 -0.49
CA TYR A 88 -21.44 -11.18 -1.41
C TYR A 88 -21.91 -12.40 -2.19
N ARG A 89 -21.78 -12.36 -3.50
CA ARG A 89 -22.11 -13.46 -4.41
C ARG A 89 -20.81 -14.01 -5.00
N LEU A 90 -20.45 -15.22 -4.57
CA LEU A 90 -19.25 -15.91 -5.05
C LEU A 90 -19.50 -16.50 -6.44
N ARG A 91 -18.43 -16.66 -7.20
CA ARG A 91 -18.44 -17.39 -8.47
C ARG A 91 -18.64 -18.89 -8.20
N PRO A 92 -19.61 -19.57 -8.83
CA PRO A 92 -19.87 -21.00 -8.58
C PRO A 92 -18.85 -21.94 -9.24
N ASN A 93 -18.03 -21.42 -10.15
CA ASN A 93 -17.02 -22.18 -10.89
C ASN A 93 -15.61 -22.11 -10.29
N VAL A 94 -15.42 -21.41 -9.18
CA VAL A 94 -14.12 -21.37 -8.49
C VAL A 94 -13.96 -22.63 -7.64
N ARG A 95 -12.76 -23.22 -7.74
CA ARG A 95 -12.40 -24.43 -6.98
C ARG A 95 -11.03 -24.27 -6.36
N TRP A 96 -10.87 -24.86 -5.21
CA TRP A 96 -9.55 -25.13 -4.64
C TRP A 96 -8.73 -26.01 -5.58
N SER A 97 -7.40 -25.96 -5.47
CA SER A 97 -6.48 -26.70 -6.35
C SER A 97 -6.62 -28.23 -6.23
N ASP A 98 -7.16 -28.74 -5.15
CA ASP A 98 -7.52 -30.15 -4.97
C ASP A 98 -8.86 -30.53 -5.62
N GLY A 99 -9.66 -29.54 -6.03
CA GLY A 99 -10.93 -29.72 -6.75
C GLY A 99 -12.18 -29.48 -5.91
N VAL A 100 -12.06 -29.26 -4.61
CA VAL A 100 -13.18 -28.89 -3.72
C VAL A 100 -13.72 -27.50 -4.13
N PRO A 101 -15.05 -27.27 -4.24
CA PRO A 101 -15.60 -25.95 -4.54
C PRO A 101 -15.27 -24.92 -3.46
N VAL A 102 -14.95 -23.68 -3.86
CA VAL A 102 -14.92 -22.55 -2.94
C VAL A 102 -16.35 -22.11 -2.65
N THR A 103 -16.70 -22.01 -1.38
CA THR A 103 -18.10 -21.77 -0.96
C THR A 103 -18.22 -20.73 0.15
N ALA A 104 -19.46 -20.38 0.48
CA ALA A 104 -19.80 -19.53 1.62
C ALA A 104 -19.27 -20.08 2.97
N ARG A 105 -19.04 -21.39 3.07
CA ARG A 105 -18.48 -22.00 4.28
C ARG A 105 -17.04 -21.56 4.51
N ASP A 106 -16.24 -21.51 3.44
CA ASP A 106 -14.84 -21.07 3.49
C ASP A 106 -14.76 -19.60 3.93
N VAL A 107 -15.65 -18.75 3.43
CA VAL A 107 -15.74 -17.32 3.83
C VAL A 107 -16.10 -17.18 5.32
N LEU A 108 -17.12 -17.93 5.79
CA LEU A 108 -17.53 -17.90 7.20
C LEU A 108 -16.47 -18.51 8.12
N PHE A 109 -15.74 -19.52 7.67
CA PHE A 109 -14.60 -20.07 8.38
C PHE A 109 -13.51 -19.02 8.53
N THR A 110 -13.14 -18.35 7.42
CA THR A 110 -12.12 -17.30 7.41
C THR A 110 -12.50 -16.13 8.32
N LEU A 111 -13.77 -15.71 8.29
CA LEU A 111 -14.27 -14.68 9.20
C LEU A 111 -14.05 -15.06 10.67
N ARG A 112 -14.38 -16.30 11.05
CA ARG A 112 -14.14 -16.78 12.41
C ARG A 112 -12.66 -16.81 12.76
N ALA A 113 -11.80 -17.21 11.81
CA ALA A 113 -10.35 -17.20 11.99
C ALA A 113 -9.78 -15.79 12.19
N ILE A 114 -10.29 -14.80 11.45
CA ILE A 114 -9.91 -13.37 11.62
C ILE A 114 -10.33 -12.86 12.99
N LEU A 115 -11.54 -13.20 13.43
CA LEU A 115 -12.08 -12.71 14.71
C LEU A 115 -11.53 -13.47 15.94
N ASP A 116 -10.90 -14.60 15.76
CA ASP A 116 -10.29 -15.36 16.86
C ASP A 116 -9.04 -14.61 17.39
N PRO A 117 -9.05 -14.14 18.64
CA PRO A 117 -7.93 -13.37 19.21
C PRO A 117 -6.63 -14.18 19.33
N ARG A 118 -6.69 -15.51 19.24
CA ARG A 118 -5.50 -16.37 19.27
C ARG A 118 -4.70 -16.32 17.97
N ASN A 119 -5.32 -15.92 16.86
CA ASN A 119 -4.64 -15.76 15.59
C ASN A 119 -4.03 -14.34 15.49
N PRO A 120 -2.71 -14.17 15.29
CA PRO A 120 -2.05 -12.88 15.22
C PRO A 120 -2.23 -12.24 13.82
N VAL A 121 -3.48 -11.97 13.43
CA VAL A 121 -3.78 -11.32 12.15
C VAL A 121 -3.30 -9.87 12.14
N GLY A 122 -2.81 -9.39 11.00
CA GLY A 122 -2.27 -8.03 10.86
C GLY A 122 -3.28 -6.92 11.12
N SER A 123 -4.56 -7.14 10.80
CA SER A 123 -5.64 -6.20 11.09
C SER A 123 -6.98 -6.91 11.23
N ARG A 124 -7.81 -6.41 12.14
CA ARG A 124 -9.23 -6.76 12.29
C ARG A 124 -10.15 -5.57 11.98
N GLU A 125 -9.60 -4.53 11.39
CA GLU A 125 -10.33 -3.30 11.13
C GLU A 125 -11.66 -3.57 10.42
N GLY A 126 -12.74 -3.12 11.04
CA GLY A 126 -14.10 -3.26 10.54
C GLY A 126 -14.75 -4.63 10.78
N TYR A 127 -13.98 -5.71 10.90
CA TYR A 127 -14.55 -7.05 11.16
C TYR A 127 -15.27 -7.13 12.51
N GLU A 128 -14.85 -6.36 13.49
CA GLU A 128 -15.49 -6.23 14.80
C GLU A 128 -16.88 -5.57 14.71
N LEU A 129 -17.20 -4.92 13.60
CA LEU A 129 -18.54 -4.35 13.35
C LEU A 129 -19.55 -5.40 12.91
N ILE A 130 -19.11 -6.57 12.47
CA ILE A 130 -20.00 -7.65 12.00
C ILE A 130 -20.67 -8.28 13.22
N ASP A 131 -21.98 -8.17 13.31
CA ASP A 131 -22.78 -8.77 14.39
C ASP A 131 -23.61 -9.97 13.93
N ASP A 132 -23.78 -10.14 12.61
CA ASP A 132 -24.36 -11.36 12.04
C ASP A 132 -23.69 -11.70 10.71
N ALA A 133 -23.44 -13.00 10.49
CA ALA A 133 -22.83 -13.51 9.27
C ALA A 133 -23.47 -14.85 8.90
N ARG A 134 -24.09 -14.93 7.72
CA ARG A 134 -24.88 -16.10 7.29
C ARG A 134 -24.58 -16.51 5.86
N SER A 135 -24.58 -17.81 5.63
CA SER A 135 -24.73 -18.38 4.29
C SER A 135 -26.20 -18.35 3.89
N LEU A 136 -26.50 -17.76 2.72
CA LEU A 136 -27.83 -17.81 2.09
C LEU A 136 -27.90 -18.86 0.98
N GLY A 137 -26.92 -19.72 0.90
CA GLY A 137 -26.74 -20.76 -0.10
C GLY A 137 -25.24 -21.00 -0.31
N PRO A 138 -24.85 -21.98 -1.12
CA PRO A 138 -23.45 -22.38 -1.24
C PRO A 138 -22.52 -21.25 -1.75
N TYR A 139 -23.06 -20.27 -2.47
CA TYR A 139 -22.28 -19.19 -3.11
C TYR A 139 -22.76 -17.79 -2.72
N THR A 140 -23.46 -17.66 -1.59
CA THR A 140 -23.94 -16.32 -1.14
C THR A 140 -23.71 -16.17 0.35
N VAL A 141 -22.98 -15.14 0.73
CA VAL A 141 -22.73 -14.75 2.11
C VAL A 141 -23.38 -13.41 2.38
N ARG A 142 -24.10 -13.30 3.48
CA ARG A 142 -24.62 -12.02 3.98
C ARG A 142 -23.94 -11.69 5.30
N LEU A 143 -23.40 -10.47 5.37
CA LEU A 143 -22.86 -9.88 6.59
C LEU A 143 -23.76 -8.73 7.01
N HIS A 144 -24.06 -8.61 8.30
CA HIS A 144 -24.75 -7.47 8.89
C HIS A 144 -23.77 -6.74 9.83
N LEU A 145 -23.78 -5.42 9.77
CA LEU A 145 -22.93 -4.54 10.57
C LEU A 145 -23.75 -3.80 11.61
N ARG A 146 -23.23 -3.63 12.81
CA ARG A 146 -23.87 -2.85 13.89
C ARG A 146 -24.12 -1.39 13.48
N ARG A 147 -23.31 -0.85 12.57
CA ARG A 147 -23.47 0.47 11.95
C ARG A 147 -23.02 0.43 10.51
N ALA A 148 -23.48 1.38 9.70
CA ALA A 148 -22.98 1.53 8.34
C ALA A 148 -21.46 1.81 8.38
N TRP A 149 -20.73 1.14 7.50
CA TRP A 149 -19.30 1.33 7.32
C TRP A 149 -18.91 1.05 5.87
N ALA A 150 -18.83 2.10 5.09
CA ALA A 150 -18.63 2.01 3.65
C ALA A 150 -17.25 1.44 3.23
N PRO A 151 -16.15 1.61 4.01
CA PRO A 151 -14.88 0.94 3.70
C PRO A 151 -14.96 -0.59 3.70
N ALA A 152 -16.00 -1.22 4.27
CA ALA A 152 -16.19 -2.66 4.33
C ALA A 152 -16.00 -3.36 2.98
N VAL A 153 -16.48 -2.72 1.88
CA VAL A 153 -16.36 -3.29 0.53
C VAL A 153 -14.89 -3.45 0.11
N ALA A 154 -14.04 -2.49 0.47
CA ALA A 154 -12.62 -2.51 0.13
C ALA A 154 -11.79 -3.34 1.11
N THR A 155 -12.29 -3.51 2.34
CA THR A 155 -11.53 -4.12 3.44
C THR A 155 -11.77 -5.62 3.54
N PHE A 156 -13.04 -6.07 3.53
CA PHE A 156 -13.35 -7.46 3.82
C PHE A 156 -12.88 -8.41 2.72
N PHE A 157 -11.99 -9.34 3.09
CA PHE A 157 -11.41 -10.36 2.23
C PHE A 157 -10.74 -9.80 0.96
N SER A 158 -10.15 -8.59 1.06
CA SER A 158 -9.49 -7.88 -0.03
C SER A 158 -8.38 -6.96 0.49
N TYR A 159 -8.38 -5.69 0.08
CA TYR A 159 -7.33 -4.71 0.34
C TYR A 159 -7.62 -3.79 1.53
N GLY A 160 -7.81 -4.36 2.73
CA GLY A 160 -7.81 -3.58 3.97
C GLY A 160 -6.42 -3.02 4.32
N THR A 161 -6.22 -2.67 5.58
CA THR A 161 -4.88 -2.31 6.10
C THR A 161 -3.92 -3.50 6.10
N SER A 162 -4.44 -4.72 6.01
CA SER A 162 -3.71 -5.95 5.68
C SER A 162 -4.51 -6.73 4.65
N PRO A 163 -3.89 -7.22 3.56
CA PRO A 163 -4.57 -8.04 2.58
C PRO A 163 -5.09 -9.32 3.25
N GLN A 164 -6.30 -9.73 2.88
CA GLN A 164 -6.95 -10.91 3.44
C GLN A 164 -7.61 -11.72 2.34
N TYR A 165 -7.43 -13.03 2.42
CA TYR A 165 -7.90 -13.99 1.46
C TYR A 165 -8.80 -15.02 2.12
N VAL A 166 -9.67 -15.66 1.35
CA VAL A 166 -10.49 -16.76 1.85
C VAL A 166 -9.60 -18.00 2.04
N LEU A 167 -9.83 -18.74 3.13
CA LEU A 167 -9.07 -19.92 3.51
C LEU A 167 -9.88 -21.21 3.28
N PRO A 168 -9.22 -22.34 2.91
CA PRO A 168 -9.88 -23.63 2.71
C PRO A 168 -10.34 -24.25 4.04
N GLU A 169 -11.64 -24.15 4.36
CA GLU A 169 -12.21 -24.72 5.59
C GLU A 169 -11.90 -26.21 5.72
N HIS A 170 -12.03 -26.98 4.64
CA HIS A 170 -11.86 -28.43 4.65
C HIS A 170 -10.42 -28.88 4.97
N VAL A 171 -9.44 -27.99 4.82
CA VAL A 171 -8.03 -28.24 5.18
C VAL A 171 -7.73 -27.78 6.60
N LEU A 172 -8.27 -26.63 7.00
CA LEU A 172 -7.84 -25.91 8.20
C LEU A 172 -8.80 -26.01 9.39
N ALA A 173 -9.98 -26.61 9.22
CA ALA A 173 -10.99 -26.64 10.28
C ALA A 173 -10.54 -27.40 11.54
N ALA A 174 -9.61 -28.37 11.41
CA ALA A 174 -9.05 -29.11 12.54
C ALA A 174 -7.85 -28.39 13.19
N GLU A 175 -7.31 -27.36 12.56
CA GLU A 175 -6.12 -26.63 13.00
C GLU A 175 -6.55 -25.35 13.73
N ALA A 176 -6.41 -25.28 15.03
CA ALA A 176 -6.73 -24.08 15.80
C ALA A 176 -5.84 -23.97 17.04
N PRO A 177 -5.12 -22.87 17.25
CA PRO A 177 -5.00 -21.66 16.40
C PRO A 177 -4.20 -21.91 15.13
N LEU A 178 -4.43 -21.08 14.09
CA LEU A 178 -3.87 -21.28 12.76
C LEU A 178 -2.39 -20.88 12.63
N ASP A 179 -1.84 -20.14 13.59
CA ASP A 179 -0.46 -19.64 13.60
C ASP A 179 0.62 -20.73 13.78
N ARG A 180 0.20 -21.98 13.92
CA ARG A 180 1.06 -23.17 14.04
C ARG A 180 0.68 -24.28 13.08
N ALA A 181 -0.20 -23.99 12.14
CA ALA A 181 -0.62 -24.97 11.16
C ALA A 181 0.55 -25.30 10.21
N PRO A 182 0.73 -26.56 9.78
CA PRO A 182 1.68 -26.90 8.71
C PRO A 182 1.46 -26.11 7.44
N PHE A 183 0.26 -25.59 7.23
CA PHE A 183 -0.14 -24.71 6.15
C PHE A 183 0.67 -23.40 6.10
N ASP A 184 1.18 -22.92 7.24
CA ASP A 184 1.98 -21.69 7.32
C ASP A 184 3.31 -21.79 6.56
N ALA A 185 3.87 -23.00 6.49
CA ALA A 185 5.10 -23.28 5.75
C ALA A 185 4.84 -23.86 4.35
N ALA A 186 3.68 -24.47 4.14
CA ALA A 186 3.34 -25.19 2.92
C ALA A 186 1.83 -25.12 2.62
N PRO A 187 1.32 -24.00 2.06
CA PRO A 187 -0.09 -23.89 1.66
C PRO A 187 -0.35 -24.74 0.41
N THR A 188 -0.56 -26.02 0.60
CA THR A 188 -0.70 -27.01 -0.48
C THR A 188 -2.01 -26.86 -1.27
N VAL A 189 -3.00 -26.19 -0.69
CA VAL A 189 -4.33 -25.94 -1.29
C VAL A 189 -4.58 -24.45 -1.36
N GLY A 190 -4.81 -23.94 -2.57
CA GLY A 190 -5.14 -22.56 -2.86
C GLY A 190 -6.10 -22.51 -4.05
N ASP A 191 -6.73 -21.38 -4.30
CA ASP A 191 -7.69 -21.16 -5.40
C ASP A 191 -7.14 -20.23 -6.49
N GLY A 192 -5.94 -19.71 -6.29
CA GLY A 192 -5.26 -18.80 -7.22
C GLY A 192 -4.72 -19.48 -8.49
N PRO A 193 -4.09 -18.66 -9.37
CA PRO A 193 -3.58 -19.10 -10.67
C PRO A 193 -2.42 -20.09 -10.57
N PHE A 194 -1.70 -20.09 -9.48
CA PHE A 194 -0.60 -21.02 -9.23
C PHE A 194 -0.81 -21.73 -7.90
N ARG A 195 -0.22 -22.89 -7.75
CA ARG A 195 -0.20 -23.68 -6.51
C ARG A 195 1.22 -23.75 -5.98
N PHE A 196 1.37 -23.68 -4.67
CA PHE A 196 2.64 -23.89 -3.99
C PHE A 196 3.19 -25.30 -4.26
N VAL A 197 4.50 -25.41 -4.45
CA VAL A 197 5.20 -26.68 -4.69
C VAL A 197 6.26 -26.93 -3.62
N SER A 198 7.15 -25.97 -3.39
CA SER A 198 8.24 -26.13 -2.42
C SER A 198 8.80 -24.78 -1.99
N TRP A 199 9.37 -24.77 -0.80
CA TRP A 199 10.15 -23.69 -0.26
C TRP A 199 11.48 -24.21 0.26
N GLN A 200 12.55 -23.75 -0.33
CA GLN A 200 13.92 -23.94 0.13
C GLN A 200 14.37 -22.64 0.79
N ARG A 201 14.39 -22.62 2.12
CA ARG A 201 14.74 -21.45 2.91
C ARG A 201 16.10 -20.86 2.48
N GLY A 202 16.18 -19.54 2.35
CA GLY A 202 17.37 -18.80 1.91
C GLY A 202 17.72 -18.95 0.43
N ASP A 203 16.93 -19.72 -0.36
CA ASP A 203 17.18 -19.92 -1.78
C ASP A 203 15.98 -19.51 -2.63
N ARG A 204 14.87 -20.26 -2.55
CA ARG A 204 13.72 -20.03 -3.44
C ARG A 204 12.43 -20.67 -2.98
N LEU A 205 11.32 -20.10 -3.51
CA LEU A 205 10.01 -20.74 -3.52
C LEU A 205 9.65 -21.12 -4.96
N VAL A 206 8.90 -22.21 -5.11
CA VAL A 206 8.45 -22.73 -6.40
C VAL A 206 6.94 -22.83 -6.41
N TYR A 207 6.34 -22.30 -7.46
CA TYR A 207 4.90 -22.41 -7.74
C TYR A 207 4.69 -23.02 -9.13
N ALA A 208 3.67 -23.86 -9.27
CA ALA A 208 3.27 -24.47 -10.54
C ALA A 208 1.89 -23.95 -10.96
N ALA A 209 1.64 -23.84 -12.26
CA ALA A 209 0.33 -23.44 -12.78
C ALA A 209 -0.78 -24.33 -12.18
N ASN A 210 -1.87 -23.73 -11.74
CA ASN A 210 -3.04 -24.44 -11.24
C ASN A 210 -3.90 -24.92 -12.43
N PRO A 211 -4.02 -26.23 -12.65
CA PRO A 211 -4.79 -26.76 -13.77
C PRO A 211 -6.30 -26.56 -13.62
N ARG A 212 -6.76 -26.19 -12.40
CA ARG A 212 -8.17 -25.95 -12.09
C ARG A 212 -8.53 -24.49 -11.91
N TYR A 213 -7.60 -23.60 -12.29
CA TYR A 213 -7.86 -22.16 -12.14
C TYR A 213 -9.07 -21.73 -12.97
N TRP A 214 -9.96 -20.98 -12.38
CA TRP A 214 -11.27 -20.69 -12.95
C TRP A 214 -11.24 -19.85 -14.23
N ARG A 215 -10.18 -19.07 -14.47
CA ARG A 215 -9.95 -18.33 -15.73
C ARG A 215 -9.24 -19.17 -16.80
N GLY A 216 -8.97 -20.44 -16.52
CA GLY A 216 -8.18 -21.33 -17.37
C GLY A 216 -6.74 -21.46 -16.90
N VAL A 217 -6.07 -22.48 -17.40
CA VAL A 217 -4.70 -22.81 -16.97
C VAL A 217 -3.72 -21.73 -17.42
N PRO A 218 -2.93 -21.12 -16.52
CA PRO A 218 -1.92 -20.14 -16.87
C PRO A 218 -0.96 -20.63 -17.97
N ARG A 219 -0.57 -19.74 -18.86
CA ARG A 219 0.40 -20.05 -19.93
C ARG A 219 1.81 -20.26 -19.37
N VAL A 220 2.22 -19.47 -18.38
CA VAL A 220 3.41 -19.71 -17.56
C VAL A 220 3.18 -20.98 -16.75
N LYS A 221 4.11 -21.95 -16.85
CA LYS A 221 3.94 -23.25 -16.18
C LYS A 221 4.51 -23.31 -14.79
N ARG A 222 5.46 -22.41 -14.52
CA ARG A 222 6.16 -22.37 -13.24
C ARG A 222 6.59 -20.93 -12.92
N ILE A 223 6.53 -20.58 -11.64
CA ILE A 223 7.13 -19.37 -11.08
C ILE A 223 8.17 -19.80 -10.06
N ASP A 224 9.40 -19.28 -10.20
CA ASP A 224 10.48 -19.41 -9.24
C ASP A 224 10.70 -18.04 -8.58
N VAL A 225 10.43 -17.96 -7.30
CA VAL A 225 10.70 -16.75 -6.49
C VAL A 225 12.03 -16.95 -5.79
N ARG A 226 13.05 -16.17 -6.17
CA ARG A 226 14.39 -16.25 -5.59
C ARG A 226 14.52 -15.35 -4.38
N ILE A 227 15.25 -15.78 -3.38
CA ILE A 227 15.60 -14.95 -2.22
C ILE A 227 16.96 -14.32 -2.47
N VAL A 228 16.99 -13.01 -2.76
CA VAL A 228 18.18 -12.27 -3.13
C VAL A 228 18.24 -10.96 -2.35
N PRO A 229 18.89 -10.95 -1.17
CA PRO A 229 18.95 -9.75 -0.32
C PRO A 229 19.78 -8.61 -0.90
N ASP A 230 20.79 -8.93 -1.73
CA ASP A 230 21.72 -7.92 -2.25
C ASP A 230 21.19 -7.27 -3.55
N PRO A 231 20.94 -5.94 -3.56
CA PRO A 231 20.42 -5.23 -4.72
C PRO A 231 21.36 -5.25 -5.95
N GLN A 232 22.67 -5.40 -5.77
CA GLN A 232 23.60 -5.46 -6.89
C GLN A 232 23.54 -6.83 -7.58
N THR A 233 23.38 -7.88 -6.80
CA THR A 233 23.14 -9.25 -7.31
C THR A 233 21.82 -9.28 -8.10
N ASN A 234 20.76 -8.66 -7.60
CA ASN A 234 19.49 -8.56 -8.31
C ASN A 234 19.64 -7.92 -9.70
N MET A 235 20.39 -6.81 -9.76
CA MET A 235 20.67 -6.13 -11.03
C MET A 235 21.41 -7.03 -12.01
N THR A 236 22.41 -7.78 -11.53
CA THR A 236 23.19 -8.72 -12.35
C THR A 236 22.31 -9.85 -12.89
N LEU A 237 21.45 -10.43 -12.04
CA LEU A 237 20.52 -11.50 -12.44
C LEU A 237 19.46 -11.01 -13.45
N LEU A 238 19.01 -9.77 -13.34
CA LEU A 238 18.10 -9.17 -14.31
C LEU A 238 18.82 -8.95 -15.67
N GLN A 239 20.05 -8.44 -15.66
CA GLN A 239 20.85 -8.20 -16.86
C GLN A 239 21.23 -9.49 -17.58
N SER A 240 21.51 -10.58 -16.86
CA SER A 240 21.78 -11.90 -17.44
C SER A 240 20.53 -12.61 -17.98
N GLY A 241 19.33 -12.13 -17.63
CA GLY A 241 18.06 -12.79 -17.96
C GLY A 241 17.71 -13.95 -17.00
N ASP A 242 18.41 -14.08 -15.89
CA ASP A 242 18.10 -15.06 -14.84
C ASP A 242 16.88 -14.65 -13.99
N LEU A 243 16.53 -13.35 -14.00
CA LEU A 243 15.23 -12.83 -13.53
C LEU A 243 14.40 -12.35 -14.72
N SER A 244 13.10 -12.58 -14.66
CA SER A 244 12.13 -12.11 -15.64
C SER A 244 11.66 -10.68 -15.35
N PHE A 245 11.66 -10.26 -14.11
CA PHE A 245 11.44 -8.88 -13.68
C PHE A 245 12.02 -8.62 -12.30
N ASN A 246 12.28 -7.36 -12.00
CA ASN A 246 12.70 -6.88 -10.68
C ASN A 246 12.18 -5.46 -10.44
N LEU A 247 11.88 -5.14 -9.18
CA LEU A 247 11.66 -3.77 -8.72
C LEU A 247 13.00 -3.03 -8.67
N ILE A 248 13.08 -1.88 -9.33
CA ILE A 248 14.30 -1.07 -9.39
C ILE A 248 14.08 0.34 -8.85
N ALA A 249 15.12 0.93 -8.28
CA ALA A 249 15.10 2.34 -7.91
C ALA A 249 15.07 3.25 -9.16
N PRO A 250 14.36 4.38 -9.16
CA PRO A 250 14.34 5.31 -10.29
C PRO A 250 15.72 5.75 -10.76
N SER A 251 16.69 5.89 -9.86
CA SER A 251 18.08 6.24 -10.18
C SER A 251 18.82 5.17 -10.97
N GLN A 252 18.42 3.90 -10.84
CA GLN A 252 19.06 2.78 -11.55
C GLN A 252 18.56 2.63 -12.97
N GLN A 253 17.36 3.13 -13.27
CA GLN A 253 16.71 3.00 -14.58
C GLN A 253 17.58 3.54 -15.72
N SER A 254 18.19 4.70 -15.55
CA SER A 254 19.02 5.32 -16.60
C SER A 254 20.25 4.48 -16.93
N ALA A 255 20.88 3.89 -15.92
CA ALA A 255 22.01 2.99 -16.10
C ALA A 255 21.62 1.71 -16.83
N LEU A 256 20.48 1.12 -16.48
CA LEU A 256 19.94 -0.09 -17.13
C LEU A 256 19.56 0.16 -18.60
N LEU A 257 18.86 1.26 -18.88
CA LEU A 257 18.49 1.64 -20.25
C LEU A 257 19.70 1.78 -21.17
N ALA A 258 20.82 2.27 -20.64
CA ALA A 258 22.07 2.44 -21.38
C ALA A 258 22.82 1.13 -21.62
N SER A 259 22.61 0.09 -20.80
CA SER A 259 23.46 -1.10 -20.74
C SER A 259 22.78 -2.42 -21.13
N THR A 260 21.46 -2.49 -21.23
CA THR A 260 20.77 -3.78 -21.35
C THR A 260 19.68 -3.74 -22.44
N ALA A 261 19.99 -4.37 -23.59
CA ALA A 261 18.98 -4.66 -24.61
C ALA A 261 18.00 -5.74 -24.12
N GLY A 262 16.74 -5.67 -24.54
CA GLY A 262 15.73 -6.70 -24.22
C GLY A 262 14.96 -6.49 -22.91
N LEU A 263 15.21 -5.39 -22.18
CA LEU A 263 14.39 -4.99 -21.04
C LEU A 263 13.31 -3.97 -21.44
N ALA A 264 12.16 -4.09 -20.80
CA ALA A 264 11.09 -3.10 -20.81
C ALA A 264 10.84 -2.59 -19.38
N TYR A 265 10.02 -1.53 -19.24
CA TYR A 265 9.76 -0.89 -17.95
C TYR A 265 8.26 -0.73 -17.73
N ALA A 266 7.81 -1.14 -16.55
CA ALA A 266 6.47 -0.88 -16.06
C ALA A 266 6.52 0.10 -14.86
N TYR A 267 5.65 1.09 -14.90
CA TYR A 267 5.48 2.07 -13.83
C TYR A 267 4.14 1.81 -13.15
N ALA A 268 4.19 1.38 -11.89
CA ALA A 268 3.00 1.20 -11.07
C ALA A 268 2.91 2.35 -10.07
N PRO A 269 1.83 3.14 -10.08
CA PRO A 269 1.59 4.08 -8.99
C PRO A 269 1.49 3.28 -7.69
N THR A 270 2.01 3.82 -6.60
CA THR A 270 1.91 3.16 -5.30
C THR A 270 0.78 3.73 -4.48
N ALA A 271 0.37 3.01 -3.45
CA ALA A 271 -0.51 3.53 -2.41
C ALA A 271 0.21 4.52 -1.46
N LEU A 272 1.48 4.84 -1.71
CA LEU A 272 2.27 5.76 -0.89
C LEU A 272 2.04 7.21 -1.34
N ILE A 273 1.92 8.10 -0.36
CA ILE A 273 2.04 9.55 -0.52
C ILE A 273 3.18 10.02 0.35
N ALA A 274 4.17 10.68 -0.23
CA ALA A 274 5.25 11.29 0.53
C ALA A 274 4.99 12.78 0.72
N GLY A 275 5.23 13.26 1.93
CA GLY A 275 5.05 14.66 2.29
C GLY A 275 5.91 15.10 3.47
N ILE A 276 5.78 16.36 3.80
CA ILE A 276 6.40 16.98 4.96
C ILE A 276 5.29 17.26 5.97
N ALA A 277 5.21 16.47 7.02
CA ALA A 277 4.34 16.72 8.16
C ALA A 277 4.84 17.96 8.90
N MET A 278 3.95 18.86 9.26
CA MET A 278 4.23 20.01 10.14
C MET A 278 3.50 19.82 11.48
N ASN A 279 4.19 19.96 12.59
CA ASN A 279 3.57 19.83 13.90
C ASN A 279 2.85 21.13 14.28
N LEU A 280 1.53 21.12 14.22
CA LEU A 280 0.70 22.31 14.45
C LEU A 280 0.65 22.77 15.91
N GLU A 281 1.13 21.97 16.86
CA GLU A 281 1.26 22.37 18.27
C GLU A 281 2.54 23.16 18.53
N HIS A 282 3.49 23.17 17.60
CA HIS A 282 4.77 23.87 17.75
C HIS A 282 4.79 25.23 17.06
N PRO A 283 4.87 26.35 17.81
CA PRO A 283 5.11 27.64 17.20
C PRO A 283 6.46 27.67 16.46
N PRO A 284 6.52 28.25 15.25
CA PRO A 284 5.48 29.06 14.60
C PRO A 284 4.54 28.28 13.64
N LEU A 285 4.54 26.96 13.68
CA LEU A 285 3.73 26.13 12.78
C LEU A 285 2.25 26.06 13.18
N ASP A 286 1.88 26.57 14.35
CA ASP A 286 0.51 26.85 14.77
C ASP A 286 -0.15 27.94 13.90
N ASP A 287 0.64 28.87 13.30
CA ASP A 287 0.15 29.89 12.39
C ASP A 287 0.01 29.35 10.95
N ALA A 288 -1.21 29.31 10.44
CA ALA A 288 -1.50 28.88 9.08
C ALA A 288 -0.82 29.74 8.00
N ALA A 289 -0.53 31.03 8.27
CA ALA A 289 0.19 31.88 7.33
C ALA A 289 1.64 31.39 7.15
N VAL A 290 2.30 30.98 8.23
CA VAL A 290 3.65 30.41 8.19
C VAL A 290 3.64 29.08 7.43
N ARG A 291 2.67 28.20 7.68
CA ARG A 291 2.59 26.91 6.95
C ARG A 291 2.37 27.11 5.45
N ARG A 292 1.49 28.05 5.07
CA ARG A 292 1.27 28.41 3.64
C ARG A 292 2.51 29.02 3.01
N ALA A 293 3.27 29.81 3.78
CA ALA A 293 4.54 30.37 3.31
C ALA A 293 5.57 29.26 3.05
N ILE A 294 5.69 28.29 3.96
CA ILE A 294 6.55 27.10 3.79
C ILE A 294 6.15 26.34 2.52
N ALA A 295 4.85 26.04 2.33
CA ALA A 295 4.38 25.34 1.15
C ALA A 295 4.68 26.11 -0.15
N ALA A 296 4.48 27.44 -0.16
CA ALA A 296 4.81 28.29 -1.31
C ALA A 296 6.32 28.43 -1.56
N ALA A 297 7.15 28.21 -0.55
CA ALA A 297 8.61 28.26 -0.67
C ALA A 297 9.23 26.99 -1.25
N ILE A 298 8.52 25.85 -1.24
CA ILE A 298 9.04 24.54 -1.64
C ILE A 298 8.69 24.22 -3.10
N ASP A 299 9.72 24.08 -3.95
CA ASP A 299 9.55 23.70 -5.38
C ASP A 299 9.36 22.19 -5.51
N ARG A 300 8.12 21.71 -5.24
CA ARG A 300 7.76 20.29 -5.32
C ARG A 300 8.03 19.66 -6.70
N LYS A 301 7.84 20.44 -7.79
CA LYS A 301 8.12 20.00 -9.16
C LYS A 301 9.63 19.85 -9.38
N GLY A 302 10.40 20.84 -8.94
CA GLY A 302 11.86 20.80 -9.00
C GLY A 302 12.44 19.67 -8.15
N ILE A 303 11.89 19.43 -6.96
CA ILE A 303 12.27 18.29 -6.10
C ILE A 303 12.01 16.96 -6.81
N SER A 304 10.79 16.74 -7.36
CA SER A 304 10.48 15.53 -8.11
C SER A 304 11.42 15.35 -9.30
N SER A 305 11.65 16.39 -10.09
CA SER A 305 12.55 16.34 -11.24
C SER A 305 13.99 15.99 -10.86
N LYS A 306 14.54 16.64 -9.83
CA LYS A 306 15.95 16.44 -9.41
C LYS A 306 16.21 15.13 -8.70
N ILE A 307 15.22 14.63 -7.94
CA ILE A 307 15.39 13.43 -7.09
C ILE A 307 14.92 12.17 -7.79
N THR A 308 13.75 12.23 -8.46
CA THR A 308 13.09 11.07 -9.04
C THR A 308 13.07 11.09 -10.56
N PHE A 309 13.81 12.01 -11.17
CA PHE A 309 13.83 12.21 -12.64
C PHE A 309 12.42 12.42 -13.22
N GLY A 310 11.53 13.08 -12.45
CA GLY A 310 10.14 13.32 -12.82
C GLY A 310 9.25 12.05 -12.80
N ARG A 311 9.75 10.92 -12.28
CA ARG A 311 9.01 9.65 -12.23
C ARG A 311 7.91 9.64 -11.17
N TYR A 312 8.06 10.44 -10.13
CA TYR A 312 7.04 10.56 -9.08
C TYR A 312 6.19 11.81 -9.35
N PRO A 313 4.93 11.66 -9.76
CA PRO A 313 4.06 12.81 -9.97
C PRO A 313 3.85 13.57 -8.66
N VAL A 314 3.81 14.90 -8.75
CA VAL A 314 3.51 15.75 -7.59
C VAL A 314 2.13 15.41 -7.05
N ALA A 315 2.03 15.30 -5.73
CA ALA A 315 0.77 15.11 -5.00
C ALA A 315 0.28 16.47 -4.46
N ASP A 316 -1.03 16.66 -4.44
CA ASP A 316 -1.70 17.83 -3.86
C ASP A 316 -2.62 17.44 -2.69
N THR A 317 -2.83 16.13 -2.51
CA THR A 317 -3.62 15.53 -1.44
C THR A 317 -3.01 14.18 -1.05
N ASP A 318 -3.53 13.56 -0.02
CA ASP A 318 -3.20 12.18 0.39
C ASP A 318 -3.82 11.11 -0.51
N ARG A 319 -4.59 11.50 -1.52
CA ARG A 319 -5.25 10.58 -2.46
C ARG A 319 -4.33 10.21 -3.61
N PRO A 320 -3.88 8.95 -3.73
CA PRO A 320 -3.14 8.49 -4.91
C PRO A 320 -3.99 8.65 -6.18
N ARG A 321 -3.34 8.86 -7.32
CA ARG A 321 -4.04 9.11 -8.59
C ARG A 321 -4.95 7.97 -9.06
N PHE A 322 -4.72 6.75 -8.59
CA PHE A 322 -5.59 5.60 -8.86
C PHE A 322 -6.83 5.58 -7.94
N SER A 323 -6.85 6.36 -6.88
CA SER A 323 -8.01 6.41 -5.98
C SER A 323 -9.24 6.97 -6.71
N TRP A 324 -10.36 6.29 -6.58
CA TRP A 324 -11.63 6.77 -7.14
C TRP A 324 -12.08 8.12 -6.54
N ALA A 325 -11.57 8.49 -5.38
CA ALA A 325 -11.83 9.78 -4.74
C ALA A 325 -10.89 10.90 -5.22
N PHE A 326 -9.81 10.57 -5.94
CA PHE A 326 -8.88 11.58 -6.45
C PHE A 326 -9.60 12.65 -7.28
N ASP A 327 -9.36 13.93 -6.96
CA ASP A 327 -9.87 15.07 -7.69
C ASP A 327 -8.71 15.96 -8.18
N PRO A 328 -8.44 15.97 -9.50
CA PRO A 328 -7.36 16.77 -10.05
C PRO A 328 -7.59 18.29 -9.96
N SER A 329 -8.75 18.75 -9.51
CA SER A 329 -9.01 20.19 -9.32
C SER A 329 -8.51 20.73 -7.97
N VAL A 330 -8.31 19.86 -6.99
CA VAL A 330 -7.74 20.25 -5.70
C VAL A 330 -6.24 20.50 -5.86
N ARG A 331 -5.77 21.61 -5.34
CA ARG A 331 -4.36 22.02 -5.40
C ARG A 331 -3.90 22.58 -4.07
N GLU A 332 -2.72 22.18 -3.65
CA GLU A 332 -1.94 22.91 -2.65
C GLU A 332 -1.39 24.25 -3.18
N PRO A 333 -0.96 25.16 -2.30
CA PRO A 333 -0.27 26.37 -2.72
C PRO A 333 0.84 26.07 -3.73
N ALA A 334 0.81 26.79 -4.86
CA ALA A 334 1.84 26.66 -5.88
C ALA A 334 3.17 27.23 -5.36
N TYR A 335 4.30 26.73 -5.89
CA TYR A 335 5.61 27.31 -5.66
C TYR A 335 5.62 28.77 -6.12
N ASP A 336 5.77 29.67 -5.17
CA ASP A 336 5.84 31.11 -5.35
C ASP A 336 6.66 31.73 -4.21
N PRO A 337 7.98 31.85 -4.38
CA PRO A 337 8.87 32.44 -3.37
C PRO A 337 8.50 33.86 -2.96
N THR A 338 7.97 34.68 -3.89
CA THR A 338 7.55 36.03 -3.60
C THR A 338 6.34 36.05 -2.68
N ARG A 339 5.38 35.20 -2.95
CA ARG A 339 4.21 34.99 -2.08
C ARG A 339 4.61 34.47 -0.71
N ALA A 340 5.57 33.54 -0.67
CA ALA A 340 6.11 33.01 0.61
C ALA A 340 6.68 34.15 1.47
N ASP A 341 7.51 35.02 0.89
CA ASP A 341 8.06 36.19 1.58
C ASP A 341 6.95 37.15 2.06
N ALA A 342 5.97 37.43 1.23
CA ALA A 342 4.84 38.29 1.60
C ALA A 342 4.00 37.73 2.75
N LEU A 343 3.75 36.40 2.77
CA LEU A 343 3.03 35.73 3.86
C LEU A 343 3.81 35.79 5.17
N LEU A 344 5.12 35.57 5.15
CA LEU A 344 5.97 35.67 6.33
C LEU A 344 6.02 37.11 6.86
N ASP A 345 6.13 38.10 5.96
CA ASP A 345 6.10 39.52 6.31
C ASP A 345 4.76 39.91 6.95
N ALA A 346 3.63 39.46 6.38
CA ALA A 346 2.30 39.72 6.93
C ALA A 346 2.10 39.05 8.31
N ALA A 347 2.71 37.88 8.51
CA ALA A 347 2.72 37.16 9.80
C ALA A 347 3.68 37.80 10.83
N GLY A 348 4.40 38.88 10.47
CA GLY A 348 5.30 39.62 11.36
C GLY A 348 6.72 39.06 11.43
N TRP A 349 7.07 38.09 10.59
CA TRP A 349 8.43 37.55 10.50
C TRP A 349 9.29 38.41 9.58
N ARG A 350 10.09 39.31 10.13
CA ARG A 350 10.88 40.32 9.39
C ARG A 350 12.30 39.83 9.14
N ARG A 351 12.82 40.11 7.93
CA ARG A 351 14.23 39.87 7.58
C ARG A 351 15.14 40.80 8.34
N GLY A 352 16.15 40.25 9.02
CA GLY A 352 17.24 41.00 9.62
C GLY A 352 18.40 41.24 8.64
N PRO A 353 19.46 41.98 9.09
CA PRO A 353 20.63 42.30 8.26
C PRO A 353 21.35 41.05 7.69
N GLY A 354 21.30 39.91 8.41
CA GLY A 354 21.85 38.61 7.93
C GLY A 354 20.94 37.82 7.01
N GLY A 355 19.80 38.39 6.58
CA GLY A 355 18.86 37.72 5.69
C GLY A 355 17.90 36.75 6.38
N MET A 356 18.17 36.38 7.65
CA MET A 356 17.31 35.50 8.44
C MET A 356 16.11 36.26 9.01
N ARG A 357 15.01 35.55 9.22
CA ARG A 357 13.77 36.17 9.73
C ARG A 357 13.65 36.01 11.24
N SER A 358 13.05 37.03 11.88
CA SER A 358 12.72 37.01 13.30
C SER A 358 11.40 37.72 13.58
N LYS A 359 10.76 37.38 14.71
CA LYS A 359 9.55 38.00 15.23
C LYS A 359 9.69 38.16 16.73
N GLY A 360 9.61 39.40 17.24
CA GLY A 360 9.78 39.70 18.67
C GLY A 360 11.13 39.23 19.23
N GLY A 361 12.21 39.31 18.45
CA GLY A 361 13.56 38.87 18.82
C GLY A 361 13.80 37.37 18.71
N ARG A 362 12.79 36.56 18.39
CA ARG A 362 12.92 35.10 18.19
C ARG A 362 13.24 34.79 16.73
N PRO A 363 14.30 34.04 16.42
CA PRO A 363 14.59 33.62 15.04
C PRO A 363 13.51 32.66 14.52
N LEU A 364 13.27 32.68 13.23
CA LEU A 364 12.45 31.68 12.55
C LEU A 364 13.32 30.45 12.26
N ALA A 365 13.38 29.56 13.22
CA ALA A 365 14.19 28.35 13.18
C ALA A 365 13.32 27.11 13.40
N LEU A 366 13.55 26.07 12.60
CA LEU A 366 12.76 24.83 12.60
C LEU A 366 13.67 23.61 12.58
N THR A 367 13.24 22.54 13.21
CA THR A 367 13.85 21.21 13.12
C THR A 367 13.16 20.41 12.02
N TYR A 368 13.93 19.80 11.14
CA TYR A 368 13.43 18.88 10.11
C TYR A 368 13.96 17.47 10.38
N VAL A 369 13.06 16.53 10.61
CA VAL A 369 13.40 15.13 10.88
C VAL A 369 13.24 14.30 9.61
N GLN A 370 14.23 13.45 9.32
CA GLN A 370 14.20 12.47 8.25
C GLN A 370 14.88 11.17 8.71
N PHE A 371 14.74 10.08 7.95
CA PHE A 371 15.39 8.81 8.23
C PHE A 371 16.39 8.43 7.13
N PRO A 372 17.62 8.03 7.51
CA PRO A 372 18.73 7.84 6.57
C PRO A 372 18.57 6.61 5.66
N GLU A 373 17.66 5.70 6.00
CA GLU A 373 17.40 4.48 5.22
C GLU A 373 16.77 4.77 3.84
N THR A 374 16.25 5.99 3.63
CA THR A 374 15.77 6.42 2.31
C THR A 374 16.63 7.53 1.71
N THR A 375 17.35 7.21 0.64
CA THR A 375 18.09 8.20 -0.15
C THR A 375 17.19 9.35 -0.64
N THR A 376 15.94 9.05 -0.97
CA THR A 376 14.96 10.07 -1.39
C THR A 376 14.69 11.07 -0.27
N GLY A 377 14.39 10.61 0.94
CA GLY A 377 14.11 11.47 2.10
C GLY A 377 15.29 12.37 2.47
N VAL A 378 16.52 11.82 2.46
CA VAL A 378 17.75 12.58 2.72
C VAL A 378 17.93 13.72 1.71
N ARG A 379 17.75 13.42 0.41
CA ARG A 379 17.89 14.43 -0.66
C ARG A 379 16.77 15.48 -0.64
N VAL A 380 15.55 15.08 -0.29
CA VAL A 380 14.43 16.00 -0.07
C VAL A 380 14.77 16.98 1.05
N ALA A 381 15.24 16.49 2.19
CA ALA A 381 15.58 17.33 3.34
C ALA A 381 16.61 18.41 2.98
N ALA A 382 17.65 18.07 2.23
CA ALA A 382 18.69 19.01 1.82
C ALA A 382 18.14 20.11 0.85
N LEU A 383 17.25 19.74 -0.09
CA LEU A 383 16.64 20.72 -0.98
C LEU A 383 15.68 21.66 -0.22
N VAL A 384 14.84 21.12 0.64
CA VAL A 384 13.90 21.87 1.47
C VAL A 384 14.65 22.83 2.39
N GLN A 385 15.72 22.38 3.06
CA GLN A 385 16.57 23.23 3.89
C GLN A 385 17.08 24.43 3.08
N ARG A 386 17.59 24.21 1.88
CA ARG A 386 18.11 25.27 1.01
C ARG A 386 17.01 26.25 0.60
N GLU A 387 15.86 25.76 0.14
CA GLU A 387 14.74 26.58 -0.34
C GLU A 387 14.16 27.45 0.79
N LEU A 388 14.07 26.91 2.01
CA LEU A 388 13.61 27.64 3.19
C LEU A 388 14.67 28.64 3.69
N PHE A 389 15.95 28.29 3.64
CA PHE A 389 17.05 29.21 3.97
C PHE A 389 17.01 30.45 3.06
N ASP A 390 16.75 30.30 1.76
CA ASP A 390 16.61 31.39 0.82
C ASP A 390 15.41 32.32 1.16
N ARG A 391 14.46 31.85 1.98
CA ARG A 391 13.34 32.64 2.54
C ARG A 391 13.63 33.18 3.95
N GLY A 392 14.82 32.96 4.48
CA GLY A 392 15.24 33.42 5.81
C GLY A 392 14.71 32.55 6.95
N ILE A 393 14.40 31.29 6.67
CA ILE A 393 14.01 30.27 7.64
C ILE A 393 15.22 29.38 7.89
N ASP A 394 15.67 29.29 9.15
CA ASP A 394 16.76 28.40 9.55
C ASP A 394 16.19 26.99 9.75
N VAL A 395 16.80 25.98 9.13
CA VAL A 395 16.33 24.58 9.24
C VAL A 395 17.48 23.69 9.68
N THR A 396 17.33 23.07 10.83
CA THR A 396 18.26 22.05 11.32
C THR A 396 17.74 20.66 10.97
N ILE A 397 18.48 19.91 10.14
CA ILE A 397 18.14 18.53 9.76
C ILE A 397 18.62 17.57 10.85
N LYS A 398 17.72 16.70 11.33
CA LYS A 398 18.03 15.58 12.22
C LYS A 398 17.74 14.26 11.53
N SER A 399 18.73 13.37 11.50
CA SER A 399 18.59 11.99 11.02
C SER A 399 18.27 11.07 12.19
N ILE A 400 17.14 10.38 12.12
CA ILE A 400 16.65 9.43 13.12
C ILE A 400 16.31 8.13 12.38
N SER A 401 16.70 6.97 12.90
CA SER A 401 16.42 5.69 12.23
C SER A 401 14.92 5.49 12.02
N ASN A 402 14.54 4.81 10.96
CA ASN A 402 13.15 4.49 10.65
C ASN A 402 12.45 3.81 11.85
N ALA A 403 13.12 2.84 12.47
CA ALA A 403 12.60 2.15 13.65
C ALA A 403 12.25 3.14 14.79
N GLN A 404 13.17 4.05 15.16
CA GLN A 404 12.96 5.03 16.22
C GLN A 404 11.93 6.10 15.86
N LEU A 405 11.86 6.49 14.57
CA LEU A 405 10.98 7.53 14.07
C LEU A 405 9.51 7.16 14.25
N PHE A 406 9.14 5.91 13.91
CA PHE A 406 7.78 5.40 13.87
C PHE A 406 7.35 4.58 15.10
N LEU A 407 8.17 4.46 16.14
CA LEU A 407 7.76 3.84 17.39
C LEU A 407 6.50 4.50 17.97
N PRO A 408 5.70 3.78 18.76
CA PRO A 408 4.66 4.38 19.60
C PRO A 408 5.21 5.47 20.52
N ALA A 409 4.36 6.41 20.93
CA ALA A 409 4.76 7.48 21.85
C ALA A 409 5.23 6.94 23.21
N SER A 410 4.61 5.84 23.69
CA SER A 410 5.01 5.11 24.91
C SER A 410 6.46 4.63 24.86
N ASP A 411 6.95 4.29 23.66
CA ASP A 411 8.29 3.73 23.44
C ASP A 411 9.27 4.81 22.96
N GLY A 412 8.86 6.08 23.07
CA GLY A 412 9.68 7.24 22.76
C GLY A 412 9.76 7.60 21.27
N GLY A 413 8.85 7.09 20.44
CA GLY A 413 8.80 7.37 18.99
C GLY A 413 8.71 8.86 18.70
N THR A 414 9.56 9.35 17.80
CA THR A 414 9.73 10.78 17.55
C THR A 414 8.46 11.43 16.99
N LEU A 415 7.83 10.82 15.98
CA LEU A 415 6.61 11.35 15.37
C LEU A 415 5.42 11.26 16.30
N ALA A 416 5.21 10.10 16.90
CA ALA A 416 4.08 9.86 17.79
C ALA A 416 4.15 10.70 19.07
N ALA A 417 5.36 11.02 19.56
CA ALA A 417 5.54 11.91 20.71
C ALA A 417 5.61 13.41 20.34
N GLY A 418 5.50 13.78 19.05
CA GLY A 418 5.51 15.16 18.58
C GLY A 418 6.88 15.87 18.71
N LYS A 419 7.99 15.14 18.79
CA LYS A 419 9.35 15.70 19.02
C LYS A 419 9.99 16.21 17.72
N PHE A 420 9.27 17.00 16.93
CA PHE A 420 9.71 17.56 15.66
C PHE A 420 8.88 18.80 15.31
N ASP A 421 9.43 19.68 14.47
CA ASP A 421 8.67 20.76 13.85
C ASP A 421 8.18 20.32 12.46
N MET A 422 9.10 19.83 11.62
CA MET A 422 8.79 19.26 10.31
C MET A 422 9.39 17.85 10.20
N ALA A 423 8.73 16.96 9.47
CA ALA A 423 9.23 15.59 9.24
C ALA A 423 8.89 15.09 7.83
N TYR A 424 9.85 14.43 7.17
CA TYR A 424 9.57 13.66 5.96
C TYR A 424 8.84 12.37 6.33
N VAL A 425 7.64 12.18 5.83
CA VAL A 425 6.83 10.99 6.11
C VAL A 425 6.23 10.45 4.82
N PRO A 426 6.43 9.17 4.50
CA PRO A 426 5.62 8.43 3.55
C PRO A 426 4.43 7.80 4.29
N TRP A 427 3.20 8.05 3.82
CA TRP A 427 1.99 7.39 4.30
C TRP A 427 1.50 6.36 3.29
N THR A 428 1.13 5.18 3.76
CA THR A 428 0.45 4.17 2.93
C THR A 428 -1.06 4.39 3.05
N MET A 429 -1.68 4.65 1.92
CA MET A 429 -3.14 4.82 1.80
C MET A 429 -3.80 3.48 1.45
N GLY A 430 -5.05 3.31 1.86
CA GLY A 430 -5.82 2.11 1.55
C GLY A 430 -6.42 2.11 0.14
N ALA A 431 -7.03 1.00 -0.24
CA ALA A 431 -7.89 0.90 -1.43
C ALA A 431 -9.22 1.66 -1.25
N ASP A 432 -9.64 1.89 -0.01
CA ASP A 432 -10.67 2.87 0.35
C ASP A 432 -9.99 4.19 0.74
N PRO A 433 -10.54 5.35 0.34
CA PRO A 433 -9.97 6.65 0.66
C PRO A 433 -10.24 7.13 2.09
N ASP A 434 -10.64 6.26 3.01
CA ASP A 434 -10.80 6.58 4.44
C ASP A 434 -9.43 6.95 5.04
N ASP A 435 -9.26 8.21 5.39
CA ASP A 435 -8.03 8.82 5.91
C ASP A 435 -8.17 9.34 7.34
N ARG A 436 -9.21 8.92 8.07
CA ARG A 436 -9.43 9.27 9.49
C ARG A 436 -8.22 8.97 10.38
N PHE A 437 -7.43 7.95 10.04
CA PHE A 437 -6.20 7.62 10.75
C PHE A 437 -5.14 8.73 10.63
N LEU A 438 -5.19 9.51 9.55
CA LEU A 438 -4.24 10.57 9.22
C LEU A 438 -4.73 11.95 9.66
N LEU A 439 -6.01 12.27 9.43
CA LEU A 439 -6.56 13.62 9.57
C LEU A 439 -7.49 13.79 10.78
N GLY A 440 -8.03 12.69 11.34
CA GLY A 440 -9.01 12.75 12.41
C GLY A 440 -8.46 13.33 13.71
N CYS A 441 -9.21 14.22 14.35
CA CYS A 441 -8.83 14.86 15.63
C CYS A 441 -8.48 13.87 16.74
N ARG A 442 -9.11 12.69 16.74
CA ARG A 442 -8.91 11.65 17.74
C ARG A 442 -7.86 10.61 17.33
N SER A 443 -7.26 10.75 16.16
CA SER A 443 -6.28 9.81 15.67
C SER A 443 -4.89 10.09 16.27
N ALA A 444 -4.60 9.47 17.38
CA ALA A 444 -3.29 9.59 18.04
C ALA A 444 -2.15 8.84 17.33
N GLN A 445 -2.47 7.92 16.41
CA GLN A 445 -1.47 6.98 15.88
C GLN A 445 -0.68 7.50 14.68
N LYS A 446 -1.33 8.15 13.72
CA LYS A 446 -0.69 8.60 12.47
C LYS A 446 -0.96 10.06 12.13
N ASN A 447 -1.82 10.76 12.87
CA ASN A 447 -1.98 12.21 12.78
C ASN A 447 -0.78 12.90 13.47
N TYR A 448 0.40 12.74 12.87
CA TYR A 448 1.63 13.31 13.41
C TYR A 448 1.60 14.85 13.41
N MET A 449 0.83 15.46 12.53
CA MET A 449 0.66 16.91 12.41
C MET A 449 -0.11 17.52 13.59
N ARG A 450 -0.83 16.72 14.37
CA ARG A 450 -1.79 17.23 15.37
C ARG A 450 -2.87 18.11 14.74
N TYR A 451 -3.17 17.86 13.47
CA TYR A 451 -4.25 18.54 12.78
C TYR A 451 -5.59 18.16 13.39
N CYS A 452 -6.46 19.16 13.61
CA CYS A 452 -7.81 18.93 14.11
C CYS A 452 -8.75 20.00 13.55
N ASP A 453 -9.71 19.53 12.74
CA ASP A 453 -10.83 20.34 12.23
C ASP A 453 -12.12 19.51 12.36
N GLY A 454 -13.00 19.93 13.30
CA GLY A 454 -14.27 19.21 13.53
C GLY A 454 -15.18 19.14 12.31
N SER A 455 -15.00 20.02 11.29
CA SER A 455 -15.71 19.92 10.04
C SER A 455 -15.14 18.82 9.15
N VAL A 456 -13.84 18.56 9.23
CA VAL A 456 -13.19 17.41 8.57
C VAL A 456 -13.66 16.12 9.24
N ASP A 457 -13.63 16.03 10.56
CA ASP A 457 -14.15 14.86 11.30
C ASP A 457 -15.60 14.54 10.91
N ALA A 458 -16.47 15.57 10.80
CA ALA A 458 -17.87 15.37 10.42
C ALA A 458 -18.02 14.89 8.96
N LEU A 459 -17.17 15.34 8.05
CA LEU A 459 -17.13 14.87 6.66
C LEU A 459 -16.63 13.43 6.57
N GLU A 460 -15.59 13.09 7.33
CA GLU A 460 -15.04 11.75 7.44
C GLU A 460 -16.07 10.75 7.96
N ASP A 461 -16.76 11.09 9.06
CA ASP A 461 -17.80 10.24 9.64
C ASP A 461 -18.97 10.03 8.67
N ARG A 462 -19.34 11.07 7.92
CA ARG A 462 -20.36 10.96 6.88
C ARG A 462 -19.89 10.07 5.73
N ALA A 463 -18.69 10.30 5.21
CA ALA A 463 -18.11 9.49 4.14
C ALA A 463 -17.97 8.01 4.54
N ALA A 464 -17.59 7.75 5.79
CA ALA A 464 -17.45 6.39 6.31
C ALA A 464 -18.79 5.66 6.46
N SER A 465 -19.91 6.38 6.60
CA SER A 465 -21.26 5.79 6.75
C SER A 465 -22.10 5.81 5.47
N GLU A 466 -21.74 6.59 4.45
CA GLU A 466 -22.48 6.73 3.19
C GLU A 466 -22.19 5.55 2.25
N PRO A 467 -23.17 4.72 1.88
CA PRO A 467 -22.93 3.56 1.02
C PRO A 467 -22.79 3.92 -0.48
N VAL A 468 -23.17 5.14 -0.89
CA VAL A 468 -23.13 5.57 -2.29
C VAL A 468 -21.80 6.24 -2.61
N GLN A 469 -20.98 5.62 -3.47
CA GLN A 469 -19.63 6.07 -3.77
C GLN A 469 -19.55 7.51 -4.30
N SER A 470 -20.49 7.94 -5.14
CA SER A 470 -20.49 9.30 -5.69
C SER A 470 -20.71 10.39 -4.64
N LYS A 471 -21.50 10.11 -3.61
CA LYS A 471 -21.68 11.02 -2.47
C LYS A 471 -20.43 11.07 -1.60
N ARG A 472 -19.82 9.92 -1.31
CA ARG A 472 -18.54 9.84 -0.61
C ARG A 472 -17.45 10.65 -1.34
N LYS A 473 -17.40 10.59 -2.68
CA LYS A 473 -16.46 11.38 -3.47
C LYS A 473 -16.60 12.89 -3.24
N ALA A 474 -17.82 13.38 -3.10
CA ALA A 474 -18.07 14.79 -2.80
C ALA A 474 -17.57 15.17 -1.40
N ASP A 475 -17.74 14.28 -0.41
CA ASP A 475 -17.25 14.50 0.94
C ASP A 475 -15.73 14.54 0.98
N TYR A 476 -15.05 13.58 0.35
CA TYR A 476 -13.59 13.57 0.28
C TYR A 476 -13.02 14.79 -0.45
N ARG A 477 -13.68 15.24 -1.53
CA ARG A 477 -13.29 16.50 -2.17
C ARG A 477 -13.39 17.70 -1.22
N ALA A 478 -14.43 17.76 -0.38
CA ALA A 478 -14.57 18.82 0.60
C ALA A 478 -13.51 18.75 1.71
N ILE A 479 -13.12 17.55 2.13
CA ILE A 479 -11.99 17.31 3.05
C ILE A 479 -10.69 17.83 2.43
N ASP A 480 -10.38 17.38 1.22
CA ASP A 480 -9.15 17.74 0.49
C ASP A 480 -8.99 19.25 0.36
N LEU A 481 -10.08 19.98 0.02
CA LEU A 481 -10.05 21.45 -0.07
C LEU A 481 -9.75 22.13 1.27
N ARG A 482 -10.27 21.61 2.37
CA ARG A 482 -9.99 22.13 3.72
C ARG A 482 -8.54 21.89 4.12
N VAL A 483 -8.06 20.68 3.91
CA VAL A 483 -6.68 20.27 4.21
C VAL A 483 -5.69 21.10 3.37
N ALA A 484 -5.92 21.24 2.07
CA ALA A 484 -5.10 22.08 1.19
C ALA A 484 -5.07 23.56 1.62
N SER A 485 -6.17 24.07 2.21
CA SER A 485 -6.21 25.44 2.77
C SER A 485 -5.46 25.57 4.10
N ALA A 486 -5.56 24.55 4.97
CA ALA A 486 -4.92 24.53 6.29
C ALA A 486 -3.41 24.22 6.24
N VAL A 487 -3.00 23.45 5.23
CA VAL A 487 -1.62 23.00 4.98
C VAL A 487 -0.99 22.35 6.23
N PRO A 488 -1.56 21.28 6.78
CA PRO A 488 -0.89 20.53 7.85
C PRO A 488 0.27 19.67 7.33
N ILE A 489 0.22 19.34 6.03
CA ILE A 489 1.22 18.58 5.29
C ILE A 489 1.56 19.38 4.04
N VAL A 490 2.82 19.42 3.64
CA VAL A 490 3.21 19.76 2.27
C VAL A 490 3.35 18.42 1.52
N TYR A 491 2.37 18.10 0.70
CA TYR A 491 2.41 16.88 -0.12
C TYR A 491 3.45 17.03 -1.23
N LEU A 492 4.42 16.13 -1.29
CA LEU A 492 5.51 16.22 -2.25
C LEU A 492 5.19 15.48 -3.55
N PHE A 493 4.99 14.18 -3.43
CA PHE A 493 4.74 13.33 -4.59
C PHE A 493 4.09 12.00 -4.20
N ASN A 494 3.48 11.36 -5.19
CA ASN A 494 3.03 9.98 -5.11
C ASN A 494 4.14 9.10 -5.71
N PRO A 495 4.86 8.32 -4.89
CA PRO A 495 5.88 7.40 -5.38
C PRO A 495 5.32 6.42 -6.41
N ALA A 496 6.15 6.01 -7.35
CA ALA A 496 5.82 4.95 -8.30
C ALA A 496 6.86 3.84 -8.21
N TYR A 497 6.41 2.60 -8.19
CA TYR A 497 7.29 1.46 -8.39
C TYR A 497 7.71 1.39 -9.86
N VAL A 498 8.98 1.15 -10.07
CA VAL A 498 9.54 0.95 -11.41
C VAL A 498 9.99 -0.51 -11.49
N TYR A 499 9.37 -1.26 -12.36
CA TYR A 499 9.79 -2.63 -12.65
C TYR A 499 10.54 -2.66 -13.98
N ALA A 500 11.77 -3.19 -13.96
CA ALA A 500 12.43 -3.60 -15.18
C ALA A 500 12.09 -5.08 -15.43
N TYR A 501 11.73 -5.43 -16.66
CA TYR A 501 11.32 -6.78 -16.98
C TYR A 501 11.72 -7.19 -18.41
N ASP A 502 11.84 -8.51 -18.64
CA ASP A 502 12.10 -9.08 -19.95
C ASP A 502 11.02 -8.61 -20.93
N ALA A 503 11.40 -7.92 -22.00
CA ALA A 503 10.48 -7.37 -23.00
C ALA A 503 9.62 -8.45 -23.69
N ARG A 504 10.03 -9.73 -23.62
CA ARG A 504 9.23 -10.87 -24.12
C ARG A 504 8.11 -11.27 -23.15
N LEU A 505 8.18 -10.87 -21.87
CA LEU A 505 7.13 -11.15 -20.89
C LEU A 505 5.92 -10.25 -21.16
N ALA A 506 4.94 -10.80 -21.83
CA ALA A 506 3.66 -10.12 -22.09
C ALA A 506 2.67 -10.34 -20.94
N GLY A 507 1.75 -9.40 -20.77
CA GLY A 507 0.73 -9.45 -19.71
C GLY A 507 1.22 -8.96 -18.36
N PHE A 508 2.50 -8.66 -18.17
CA PHE A 508 3.01 -8.08 -16.93
C PHE A 508 2.52 -6.62 -16.78
N ALA A 509 1.64 -6.39 -15.81
CA ALA A 509 1.01 -5.10 -15.56
C ALA A 509 0.82 -4.88 -14.05
N PRO A 510 1.88 -4.50 -13.31
CA PRO A 510 1.85 -4.35 -11.86
C PRO A 510 0.88 -3.24 -11.43
N ASN A 511 0.07 -3.49 -10.39
CA ASN A 511 -0.82 -2.51 -9.80
C ASN A 511 -0.18 -1.76 -8.63
N ALA A 512 -0.95 -0.93 -7.94
CA ALA A 512 -0.47 -0.11 -6.84
C ALA A 512 -0.09 -0.90 -5.56
N PHE A 513 -0.50 -2.15 -5.46
CA PHE A 513 -0.37 -2.96 -4.24
C PHE A 513 0.56 -4.15 -4.44
N VAL A 514 0.34 -4.95 -5.47
CA VAL A 514 1.14 -6.16 -5.73
C VAL A 514 1.44 -6.34 -7.23
N PRO A 515 2.69 -6.68 -7.61
CA PRO A 515 3.04 -6.89 -9.01
C PRO A 515 2.45 -8.20 -9.59
N THR A 516 2.06 -9.12 -8.73
CA THR A 516 1.61 -10.49 -9.06
C THR A 516 0.10 -10.61 -9.27
N TRP A 517 -0.68 -9.54 -9.06
CA TRP A 517 -2.14 -9.56 -9.11
C TRP A 517 -2.73 -10.20 -10.38
N ASN A 518 -2.06 -10.02 -11.52
CA ASN A 518 -2.52 -10.57 -12.80
C ASN A 518 -1.60 -11.67 -13.36
N ALA A 519 -0.91 -12.42 -12.49
CA ALA A 519 0.04 -13.44 -12.90
C ALA A 519 -0.58 -14.53 -13.81
N TYR A 520 -1.88 -14.74 -13.74
CA TYR A 520 -2.62 -15.63 -14.62
C TYR A 520 -2.52 -15.24 -16.13
N ALA A 521 -2.30 -13.96 -16.43
CA ALA A 521 -2.24 -13.44 -17.78
C ALA A 521 -0.82 -13.47 -18.39
N TRP A 522 0.20 -13.73 -17.58
CA TRP A 522 1.59 -13.69 -18.03
C TRP A 522 1.91 -14.77 -19.05
N HIS A 523 2.69 -14.39 -20.05
CA HIS A 523 3.21 -15.33 -21.07
C HIS A 523 4.42 -14.72 -21.77
N PHE A 524 5.28 -15.58 -22.32
CA PHE A 524 6.35 -15.13 -23.22
C PHE A 524 5.86 -15.12 -24.66
N ARG A 525 6.25 -14.06 -25.39
CA ARG A 525 6.05 -13.93 -26.85
C ARG A 525 7.05 -14.78 -27.61
#